data_543e9de6a7694f247657a5b7289f20c4
#
_entry.id   543e9de6a7694f247657a5b7289f20c4
#
_cell.length_a   1.000
_cell.length_b   1.000
_cell.length_c   1.000
_cell.angle_alpha   90.00
_cell.angle_beta   90.00
_cell.angle_gamma   90.00
#
_symmetry.space_group_name_H-M   'P 1'
#
loop_
_entity.id
_entity.type
_entity.pdbx_description
1 polymer ?
#
loop_
_entity_poly.entity_id
_entity_poly.type
_entity_poly.pdbx_seq_one_letter_code
_entity_poly.pdbx_strand_id
1 'polypeptide(L)'
;ELARIIAYKGVAPLADFGVLTSGTTGRPKPLWRSESSWREFFDIQNDIFHINKDTKIFLHGSFSFTGVSNMVIAVLWSGGTVITTSSLRPNRWIQLIEEYHVDHIYALPTKLRLLVRHCKSKVDSINYIIAGSQVLDRQLMEQLERICPNMEFILYYGATELNYITYCTGKEWLDREGTVGRAFPSVRIEEQNGVIYVTTKHHIEGIPDTYTVNDCGYIDSDGYLMFHGRRGDVINKGGYKISIPEMELYLQSLQGVSEVAVITINDEIRGEDFVA
;
A
#
# COMPACT_ATOMS: atom_id res chain seq x y z
N GLU A 1 22.15 0.82 7.77
CA GLU A 1 21.02 -0.10 8.04
C GLU A 1 21.27 -1.48 7.46
N LEU A 2 21.74 -1.62 6.21
CA LEU A 2 22.11 -2.93 5.63
C LEU A 2 23.10 -3.71 6.51
N ALA A 3 24.09 -3.05 7.10
CA ALA A 3 25.07 -3.67 8.00
C ALA A 3 24.43 -4.23 9.30
N ARG A 4 23.32 -3.64 9.75
CA ARG A 4 22.55 -4.14 10.90
C ARG A 4 21.68 -5.35 10.55
N ILE A 5 21.21 -5.46 9.32
CA ILE A 5 20.45 -6.61 8.81
C ILE A 5 21.37 -7.83 8.69
N ILE A 6 22.59 -7.64 8.19
CA ILE A 6 23.60 -8.69 8.06
C ILE A 6 24.04 -9.25 9.43
N ALA A 7 23.98 -8.45 10.49
CA ALA A 7 24.31 -8.87 11.85
C ALA A 7 23.17 -9.60 12.59
N TYR A 8 21.99 -9.75 11.97
CA TYR A 8 20.86 -10.44 12.60
C TYR A 8 21.09 -11.96 12.62
N LYS A 9 21.31 -12.50 13.83
CA LYS A 9 21.46 -13.94 14.07
C LYS A 9 20.09 -14.61 14.02
N GLY A 10 19.70 -15.17 12.90
CA GLY A 10 18.43 -15.87 12.76
C GLY A 10 17.90 -15.88 11.32
N VAL A 11 18.81 -15.97 10.35
CA VAL A 11 18.43 -16.15 8.93
C VAL A 11 17.73 -17.49 8.77
N ALA A 12 16.55 -17.49 8.17
CA ALA A 12 15.91 -18.72 7.75
C ALA A 12 16.83 -19.46 6.75
N PRO A 13 17.07 -20.77 6.91
CA PRO A 13 18.05 -21.50 6.09
C PRO A 13 17.78 -21.48 4.59
N LEU A 14 16.56 -21.13 4.16
CA LEU A 14 16.11 -21.12 2.76
C LEU A 14 15.83 -19.70 2.22
N ALA A 15 16.11 -18.65 3.01
CA ALA A 15 15.86 -17.28 2.59
C ALA A 15 17.00 -16.72 1.74
N ASP A 16 16.65 -16.04 0.64
CA ASP A 16 17.62 -15.40 -0.25
C ASP A 16 17.87 -13.93 0.14
N PHE A 17 16.86 -13.26 0.73
CA PHE A 17 16.96 -11.86 1.15
C PHE A 17 16.00 -11.52 2.30
N GLY A 18 16.23 -10.36 2.92
CA GLY A 18 15.40 -9.83 3.98
C GLY A 18 14.80 -8.47 3.62
N VAL A 19 13.57 -8.24 4.05
CA VAL A 19 12.87 -6.95 3.98
C VAL A 19 12.48 -6.48 5.37
N LEU A 20 12.33 -5.17 5.56
CA LEU A 20 11.93 -4.61 6.85
C LEU A 20 10.42 -4.34 6.90
N THR A 21 9.81 -4.62 8.04
CA THR A 21 8.48 -4.10 8.36
C THR A 21 8.61 -2.70 8.97
N SER A 22 7.57 -1.87 8.79
CA SER A 22 7.49 -0.56 9.47
C SER A 22 7.35 -0.67 10.99
N GLY A 23 6.99 -1.85 11.52
CA GLY A 23 6.91 -2.21 12.94
C GLY A 23 6.01 -1.29 13.77
N THR A 24 4.81 -1.73 14.11
CA THR A 24 3.93 -1.04 15.08
C THR A 24 4.55 -0.91 16.47
N THR A 25 5.61 -1.67 16.78
CA THR A 25 6.36 -1.66 18.04
C THR A 25 7.59 -0.74 18.04
N GLY A 26 7.75 0.13 17.01
CA GLY A 26 8.80 1.14 16.92
C GLY A 26 10.18 0.65 16.44
N ARG A 27 10.42 -0.65 16.32
CA ARG A 27 11.66 -1.20 15.73
C ARG A 27 11.34 -2.05 14.51
N PRO A 28 11.88 -1.71 13.30
CA PRO A 28 11.72 -2.53 12.11
C PRO A 28 12.22 -3.95 12.37
N LYS A 29 11.42 -4.94 11.96
CA LYS A 29 11.80 -6.36 12.05
C LYS A 29 12.16 -6.86 10.66
N PRO A 30 13.26 -7.60 10.48
CA PRO A 30 13.57 -8.26 9.23
C PRO A 30 12.61 -9.45 9.04
N LEU A 31 11.99 -9.52 7.87
CA LEU A 31 11.26 -10.68 7.38
C LEU A 31 12.01 -11.27 6.19
N TRP A 32 12.14 -12.59 6.18
CA TRP A 32 12.95 -13.31 5.22
C TRP A 32 12.08 -13.88 4.10
N ARG A 33 12.61 -13.83 2.88
CA ARG A 33 11.92 -14.29 1.66
C ARG A 33 12.83 -15.11 0.79
N SER A 34 12.25 -16.06 0.05
CA SER A 34 12.87 -16.64 -1.13
C SER A 34 12.74 -15.70 -2.33
N GLU A 35 13.69 -15.76 -3.26
CA GLU A 35 13.64 -15.03 -4.54
C GLU A 35 12.39 -15.42 -5.33
N SER A 36 12.03 -16.70 -5.34
CA SER A 36 10.84 -17.21 -6.01
C SER A 36 9.54 -16.58 -5.53
N SER A 37 9.44 -16.20 -4.24
CA SER A 37 8.24 -15.55 -3.67
C SER A 37 7.90 -14.21 -4.32
N TRP A 38 8.85 -13.58 -5.03
CA TRP A 38 8.63 -12.38 -5.84
C TRP A 38 8.67 -12.67 -7.33
N ARG A 39 9.72 -13.38 -7.79
CA ARG A 39 9.93 -13.63 -9.21
C ARG A 39 8.75 -14.33 -9.88
N GLU A 40 8.14 -15.31 -9.23
CA GLU A 40 6.98 -16.04 -9.78
C GLU A 40 5.68 -15.21 -9.79
N PHE A 41 5.68 -14.06 -9.10
CA PHE A 41 4.55 -13.13 -9.07
C PHE A 41 4.73 -11.94 -10.03
N PHE A 42 5.93 -11.68 -10.53
CA PHE A 42 6.20 -10.50 -11.35
C PHE A 42 5.37 -10.44 -12.63
N ASP A 43 5.13 -11.54 -13.30
CA ASP A 43 4.31 -11.54 -14.53
C ASP A 43 2.88 -11.09 -14.23
N ILE A 44 2.27 -11.59 -13.15
CA ILE A 44 0.94 -11.20 -12.70
C ILE A 44 0.90 -9.74 -12.27
N GLN A 45 1.87 -9.32 -11.45
CA GLN A 45 1.99 -7.96 -10.94
C GLN A 45 2.17 -6.96 -12.09
N ASN A 46 3.10 -7.26 -13.01
CA ASN A 46 3.48 -6.36 -14.08
C ASN A 46 2.39 -6.22 -15.14
N ASP A 47 1.62 -7.28 -15.39
CA ASP A 47 0.43 -7.22 -16.25
C ASP A 47 -0.61 -6.26 -15.67
N ILE A 48 -0.94 -6.39 -14.38
CA ILE A 48 -1.93 -5.54 -13.69
C ILE A 48 -1.45 -4.10 -13.55
N PHE A 49 -0.18 -3.88 -13.30
CA PHE A 49 0.42 -2.55 -13.14
C PHE A 49 0.91 -1.96 -14.45
N HIS A 50 0.66 -2.63 -15.59
CA HIS A 50 1.06 -2.23 -16.94
C HIS A 50 2.57 -1.98 -17.10
N ILE A 51 3.39 -2.71 -16.34
CA ILE A 51 4.85 -2.59 -16.33
C ILE A 51 5.44 -3.46 -17.45
N ASN A 52 6.28 -2.85 -18.28
CA ASN A 52 6.98 -3.53 -19.38
C ASN A 52 8.37 -2.90 -19.61
N LYS A 53 9.07 -3.32 -20.67
CA LYS A 53 10.42 -2.85 -21.01
C LYS A 53 10.52 -1.35 -21.31
N ASP A 54 9.43 -0.71 -21.70
CA ASP A 54 9.38 0.70 -22.06
C ASP A 54 8.96 1.58 -20.87
N THR A 55 8.56 0.98 -19.74
CA THR A 55 8.12 1.66 -18.51
C THR A 55 9.23 2.52 -17.92
N LYS A 56 8.87 3.76 -17.58
CA LYS A 56 9.70 4.68 -16.79
C LYS A 56 8.96 5.05 -15.50
N ILE A 57 9.31 4.41 -14.41
CA ILE A 57 8.63 4.60 -13.14
C ILE A 57 9.37 5.55 -12.21
N PHE A 58 8.66 6.51 -11.63
CA PHE A 58 9.16 7.28 -10.50
C PHE A 58 8.68 6.65 -9.20
N LEU A 59 9.61 6.47 -8.27
CA LEU A 59 9.32 6.08 -6.91
C LEU A 59 10.29 6.73 -5.91
N HIS A 60 9.81 6.94 -4.70
CA HIS A 60 10.60 7.53 -3.63
C HIS A 60 10.40 6.77 -2.33
N GLY A 61 11.47 6.28 -1.73
CA GLY A 61 11.44 5.57 -0.46
C GLY A 61 12.69 4.73 -0.22
N SER A 62 12.78 4.15 0.97
CA SER A 62 13.88 3.25 1.30
C SER A 62 13.68 1.89 0.64
N PHE A 63 14.72 1.37 0.01
CA PHE A 63 14.76 0.00 -0.53
C PHE A 63 14.79 -1.08 0.54
N SER A 64 14.78 -0.72 1.81
CA SER A 64 14.62 -1.68 2.90
C SER A 64 13.17 -2.17 3.07
N PHE A 65 12.19 -1.43 2.53
CA PHE A 65 10.78 -1.79 2.66
C PHE A 65 10.28 -2.57 1.44
N THR A 66 9.45 -3.57 1.70
CA THR A 66 8.93 -4.52 0.73
C THR A 66 8.37 -3.86 -0.53
N GLY A 67 7.45 -2.90 -0.41
CA GLY A 67 6.77 -2.32 -1.57
C GLY A 67 7.72 -1.63 -2.54
N VAL A 68 8.67 -0.81 -2.01
CA VAL A 68 9.66 -0.10 -2.83
C VAL A 68 10.63 -1.10 -3.48
N SER A 69 11.18 -2.04 -2.70
CA SER A 69 12.13 -3.04 -3.23
C SER A 69 11.50 -3.94 -4.27
N ASN A 70 10.29 -4.44 -4.00
CA ASN A 70 9.57 -5.30 -4.94
C ASN A 70 9.33 -4.55 -6.26
N MET A 71 8.82 -3.33 -6.21
CA MET A 71 8.54 -2.53 -7.40
C MET A 71 9.80 -2.24 -8.22
N VAL A 72 10.91 -1.88 -7.58
CA VAL A 72 12.19 -1.66 -8.25
C VAL A 72 12.64 -2.92 -8.98
N ILE A 73 12.63 -4.06 -8.31
CA ILE A 73 13.09 -5.32 -8.90
C ILE A 73 12.16 -5.75 -10.03
N ALA A 74 10.83 -5.63 -9.87
CA ALA A 74 9.85 -6.00 -10.88
C ALA A 74 9.99 -5.17 -12.18
N VAL A 75 10.22 -3.86 -12.05
CA VAL A 75 10.45 -2.98 -13.20
C VAL A 75 11.74 -3.33 -13.92
N LEU A 76 12.84 -3.50 -13.17
CA LEU A 76 14.14 -3.90 -13.75
C LEU A 76 14.11 -5.29 -14.37
N TRP A 77 13.35 -6.21 -13.78
CA TRP A 77 13.09 -7.55 -14.35
C TRP A 77 12.44 -7.49 -15.72
N SER A 78 11.51 -6.56 -15.92
CA SER A 78 10.85 -6.32 -17.23
C SER A 78 11.69 -5.51 -18.21
N GLY A 79 12.90 -5.06 -17.84
CA GLY A 79 13.74 -4.20 -18.66
C GLY A 79 13.36 -2.73 -18.65
N GLY A 80 12.46 -2.32 -17.77
CA GLY A 80 12.03 -0.93 -17.57
C GLY A 80 13.08 -0.07 -16.86
N THR A 81 12.77 1.20 -16.67
CA THR A 81 13.65 2.21 -16.07
C THR A 81 13.07 2.71 -14.75
N VAL A 82 13.90 2.74 -13.71
CA VAL A 82 13.55 3.27 -12.39
C VAL A 82 14.18 4.63 -12.20
N ILE A 83 13.36 5.64 -11.93
CA ILE A 83 13.76 7.01 -11.59
C ILE A 83 13.50 7.21 -10.09
N THR A 84 14.53 7.57 -9.34
CA THR A 84 14.43 7.77 -7.89
C THR A 84 15.38 8.85 -7.40
N THR A 85 15.18 9.31 -6.17
CA THR A 85 16.03 10.32 -5.54
C THR A 85 16.00 10.15 -4.02
N SER A 86 17.06 10.53 -3.35
CA SER A 86 17.09 10.66 -1.88
C SER A 86 16.53 12.00 -1.39
N SER A 87 16.25 12.96 -2.30
CA SER A 87 15.71 14.27 -1.93
C SER A 87 14.28 14.14 -1.40
N LEU A 88 14.02 14.73 -0.24
CA LEU A 88 12.69 14.85 0.34
C LEU A 88 11.86 16.01 -0.23
N ARG A 89 12.41 16.79 -1.17
CA ARG A 89 11.76 17.98 -1.74
C ARG A 89 10.85 17.59 -2.91
N PRO A 90 9.52 17.78 -2.83
CA PRO A 90 8.60 17.42 -3.91
C PRO A 90 8.90 18.10 -5.24
N ASN A 91 9.41 19.33 -5.25
CA ASN A 91 9.81 20.02 -6.47
C ASN A 91 10.90 19.24 -7.24
N ARG A 92 11.82 18.55 -6.54
CA ARG A 92 12.82 17.70 -7.22
C ARG A 92 12.18 16.45 -7.82
N TRP A 93 11.13 15.91 -7.19
CA TRP A 93 10.38 14.78 -7.75
C TRP A 93 9.70 15.18 -9.06
N ILE A 94 9.01 16.33 -9.07
CA ILE A 94 8.35 16.87 -10.25
C ILE A 94 9.34 17.11 -11.38
N GLN A 95 10.49 17.73 -11.10
CA GLN A 95 11.56 17.92 -12.08
C GLN A 95 12.03 16.62 -12.72
N LEU A 96 12.23 15.55 -11.91
CA LEU A 96 12.64 14.25 -12.42
C LEU A 96 11.54 13.59 -13.25
N ILE A 97 10.29 13.70 -12.83
CA ILE A 97 9.14 13.18 -13.57
C ILE A 97 9.06 13.83 -14.96
N GLU A 98 9.21 15.14 -15.04
CA GLU A 98 9.20 15.90 -16.30
C GLU A 98 10.45 15.61 -17.16
N GLU A 99 11.65 15.68 -16.56
CA GLU A 99 12.95 15.50 -17.23
C GLU A 99 13.06 14.14 -17.93
N TYR A 100 12.59 13.08 -17.26
CA TYR A 100 12.70 11.71 -17.77
C TYR A 100 11.45 11.23 -18.51
N HIS A 101 10.41 12.07 -18.63
CA HIS A 101 9.11 11.69 -19.21
C HIS A 101 8.59 10.40 -18.57
N VAL A 102 8.50 10.44 -17.24
CA VAL A 102 7.98 9.34 -16.44
C VAL A 102 6.53 9.04 -16.82
N ASP A 103 6.20 7.77 -16.98
CA ASP A 103 4.86 7.30 -17.32
C ASP A 103 4.14 6.59 -16.16
N HIS A 104 4.88 6.13 -15.14
CA HIS A 104 4.35 5.47 -13.96
C HIS A 104 4.83 6.15 -12.67
N ILE A 105 3.94 6.30 -11.69
CA ILE A 105 4.30 6.70 -10.32
C ILE A 105 3.90 5.59 -9.36
N TYR A 106 4.84 5.14 -8.53
CA TYR A 106 4.57 4.27 -7.38
C TYR A 106 4.82 5.05 -6.10
N ALA A 107 3.75 5.35 -5.35
CA ALA A 107 3.87 6.17 -4.15
C ALA A 107 2.76 5.91 -3.13
N LEU A 108 3.05 6.16 -1.86
CA LEU A 108 2.04 6.21 -0.80
C LEU A 108 1.11 7.43 -0.99
N PRO A 109 -0.16 7.38 -0.61
CA PRO A 109 -1.09 8.51 -0.64
C PRO A 109 -0.53 9.80 -0.02
N THR A 110 0.19 9.72 1.10
CA THR A 110 0.85 10.88 1.72
C THR A 110 1.87 11.55 0.80
N LYS A 111 2.62 10.80 0.01
CA LYS A 111 3.57 11.36 -0.98
C LYS A 111 2.86 11.94 -2.19
N LEU A 112 1.77 11.33 -2.61
CA LEU A 112 0.92 11.87 -3.67
C LEU A 112 0.32 13.21 -3.25
N ARG A 113 -0.12 13.37 -2.00
CA ARG A 113 -0.58 14.67 -1.46
C ARG A 113 0.53 15.74 -1.51
N LEU A 114 1.78 15.37 -1.20
CA LEU A 114 2.90 16.29 -1.34
C LEU A 114 3.14 16.66 -2.80
N LEU A 115 3.05 15.71 -3.70
CA LEU A 115 3.22 15.93 -5.14
C LEU A 115 2.15 16.91 -5.67
N VAL A 116 0.86 16.67 -5.41
CA VAL A 116 -0.21 17.54 -5.90
C VAL A 116 -0.16 18.96 -5.32
N ARG A 117 0.28 19.12 -4.06
CA ARG A 117 0.46 20.45 -3.44
C ARG A 117 1.54 21.30 -4.11
N HIS A 118 2.55 20.68 -4.71
CA HIS A 118 3.70 21.38 -5.31
C HIS A 118 3.67 21.40 -6.84
N CYS A 119 2.90 20.51 -7.46
CA CYS A 119 2.74 20.49 -8.90
C CYS A 119 1.85 21.64 -9.36
N LYS A 120 2.39 22.53 -10.20
CA LYS A 120 1.70 23.74 -10.69
C LYS A 120 1.19 23.61 -12.13
N SER A 121 1.66 22.60 -12.86
CA SER A 121 1.33 22.33 -14.25
C SER A 121 0.78 20.90 -14.39
N LYS A 122 0.12 20.65 -15.50
CA LYS A 122 -0.28 19.28 -15.86
C LYS A 122 0.95 18.47 -16.24
N VAL A 123 0.93 17.20 -15.91
CA VAL A 123 1.96 16.21 -16.26
C VAL A 123 1.30 15.14 -17.13
N ASP A 124 1.25 15.43 -18.43
CA ASP A 124 0.53 14.60 -19.41
C ASP A 124 1.23 13.25 -19.70
N SER A 125 2.50 13.10 -19.28
CA SER A 125 3.28 11.87 -19.49
C SER A 125 2.84 10.72 -18.57
N ILE A 126 2.19 11.02 -17.44
CA ILE A 126 1.77 10.00 -16.47
C ILE A 126 0.56 9.25 -16.99
N ASN A 127 0.72 7.95 -17.21
CA ASN A 127 -0.32 7.01 -17.62
C ASN A 127 -0.85 6.19 -16.44
N TYR A 128 0.00 5.90 -15.43
CA TYR A 128 -0.39 5.05 -14.30
C TYR A 128 0.10 5.61 -12.98
N ILE A 129 -0.77 5.60 -11.98
CA ILE A 129 -0.40 5.87 -10.59
C ILE A 129 -0.79 4.66 -9.75
N ILE A 130 0.21 4.01 -9.16
CA ILE A 130 0.06 2.82 -8.32
C ILE A 130 0.26 3.23 -6.88
N ALA A 131 -0.74 3.03 -6.03
CA ALA A 131 -0.69 3.39 -4.62
C ALA A 131 -1.36 2.36 -3.72
N GLY A 132 -0.97 2.33 -2.46
CA GLY A 132 -1.55 1.44 -1.45
C GLY A 132 -0.99 1.71 -0.06
N SER A 133 -1.22 0.77 0.87
CA SER A 133 -0.70 0.78 2.24
C SER A 133 -1.18 1.94 3.13
N GLN A 134 -2.06 2.80 2.65
CA GLN A 134 -2.66 3.91 3.41
C GLN A 134 -4.05 4.22 2.86
N VAL A 135 -4.87 4.89 3.67
CA VAL A 135 -6.20 5.34 3.27
C VAL A 135 -6.08 6.38 2.14
N LEU A 136 -6.86 6.16 1.10
CA LEU A 136 -7.05 7.08 -0.02
C LEU A 136 -8.33 7.89 0.22
N ASP A 137 -8.34 9.16 -0.15
CA ASP A 137 -9.54 10.00 -0.11
C ASP A 137 -9.90 10.54 -1.49
N ARG A 138 -11.18 10.85 -1.65
CA ARG A 138 -11.75 11.35 -2.92
C ARG A 138 -11.10 12.67 -3.35
N GLN A 139 -10.77 13.56 -2.42
CA GLN A 139 -10.14 14.84 -2.73
C GLN A 139 -8.75 14.66 -3.38
N LEU A 140 -7.97 13.70 -2.87
CA LEU A 140 -6.67 13.39 -3.47
C LEU A 140 -6.82 12.86 -4.89
N MET A 141 -7.81 11.95 -5.12
CA MET A 141 -8.09 11.42 -6.46
C MET A 141 -8.43 12.53 -7.44
N GLU A 142 -9.36 13.44 -7.09
CA GLU A 142 -9.73 14.58 -7.92
C GLU A 142 -8.56 15.53 -8.21
N GLN A 143 -7.64 15.70 -7.25
CA GLN A 143 -6.45 16.51 -7.45
C GLN A 143 -5.46 15.84 -8.41
N LEU A 144 -5.29 14.52 -8.31
CA LEU A 144 -4.45 13.74 -9.22
C LEU A 144 -4.99 13.77 -10.65
N GLU A 145 -6.29 13.60 -10.85
CA GLU A 145 -6.94 13.69 -12.17
C GLU A 145 -6.73 15.06 -12.83
N ARG A 146 -6.70 16.13 -12.03
CA ARG A 146 -6.43 17.49 -12.56
C ARG A 146 -5.01 17.68 -13.05
N ILE A 147 -4.00 17.12 -12.34
CA ILE A 147 -2.60 17.29 -12.70
C ILE A 147 -2.07 16.20 -13.64
N CYS A 148 -2.66 15.00 -13.62
CA CYS A 148 -2.31 13.87 -14.47
C CYS A 148 -3.54 13.39 -15.25
N PRO A 149 -4.02 14.15 -16.26
CA PRO A 149 -5.33 13.90 -16.89
C PRO A 149 -5.42 12.59 -17.68
N ASN A 150 -4.29 11.99 -18.02
CA ASN A 150 -4.19 10.74 -18.78
C ASN A 150 -4.04 9.51 -17.87
N MET A 151 -3.94 9.70 -16.55
CA MET A 151 -3.63 8.61 -15.65
C MET A 151 -4.80 7.64 -15.46
N GLU A 152 -4.46 6.36 -15.35
CA GLU A 152 -5.25 5.36 -14.65
C GLU A 152 -4.67 5.18 -13.24
N PHE A 153 -5.53 5.24 -12.23
CA PHE A 153 -5.14 4.99 -10.85
C PHE A 153 -5.37 3.53 -10.50
N ILE A 154 -4.37 2.88 -9.90
CA ILE A 154 -4.44 1.51 -9.42
C ILE A 154 -4.18 1.51 -7.92
N LEU A 155 -5.22 1.21 -7.15
CA LEU A 155 -5.11 0.95 -5.72
C LEU A 155 -4.75 -0.51 -5.51
N TYR A 156 -3.79 -0.78 -4.62
CA TYR A 156 -3.53 -2.13 -4.14
C TYR A 156 -3.58 -2.21 -2.62
N TYR A 157 -3.95 -3.37 -2.11
CA TYR A 157 -3.78 -3.75 -0.72
C TYR A 157 -2.82 -4.93 -0.65
N GLY A 158 -1.95 -4.92 0.35
CA GLY A 158 -0.95 -5.95 0.58
C GLY A 158 -0.28 -5.83 1.93
N ALA A 159 0.44 -6.85 2.31
CA ALA A 159 1.20 -6.92 3.55
C ALA A 159 2.64 -7.37 3.27
N THR A 160 3.59 -6.93 4.10
CA THR A 160 5.00 -7.36 3.96
C THR A 160 5.12 -8.87 4.01
N GLU A 161 4.27 -9.53 4.80
CA GLU A 161 4.22 -10.97 4.98
C GLU A 161 3.69 -11.71 3.75
N LEU A 162 2.76 -11.10 3.00
CA LEU A 162 1.90 -11.78 2.01
C LEU A 162 2.05 -11.24 0.58
N ASN A 163 2.88 -10.19 0.37
CA ASN A 163 2.98 -9.48 -0.92
C ASN A 163 1.70 -8.72 -1.29
N TYR A 164 1.39 -8.53 -2.57
CA TYR A 164 0.15 -7.93 -3.05
C TYR A 164 -1.01 -8.92 -2.89
N ILE A 165 -2.14 -8.45 -2.36
CA ILE A 165 -3.30 -9.28 -2.03
C ILE A 165 -4.48 -8.94 -2.94
N THR A 166 -4.88 -7.66 -2.98
CA THR A 166 -5.98 -7.19 -3.84
C THR A 166 -5.59 -5.92 -4.59
N TYR A 167 -6.33 -5.64 -5.66
CA TYR A 167 -6.21 -4.40 -6.43
C TYR A 167 -7.56 -3.98 -7.01
N CYS A 168 -7.70 -2.70 -7.30
CA CYS A 168 -8.79 -2.14 -8.11
C CYS A 168 -8.31 -0.89 -8.85
N THR A 169 -9.05 -0.54 -9.89
CA THR A 169 -8.88 0.74 -10.58
C THR A 169 -9.45 1.89 -9.73
N GLY A 170 -9.02 3.12 -9.99
CA GLY A 170 -9.56 4.31 -9.35
C GLY A 170 -11.08 4.45 -9.54
N LYS A 171 -11.60 4.04 -10.71
CA LYS A 171 -13.04 4.03 -10.98
C LYS A 171 -13.78 3.04 -10.08
N GLU A 172 -13.31 1.79 -9.98
CA GLU A 172 -13.92 0.78 -9.10
C GLU A 172 -13.89 1.23 -7.63
N TRP A 173 -12.82 1.90 -7.21
CA TRP A 173 -12.70 2.46 -5.88
C TRP A 173 -13.70 3.60 -5.63
N LEU A 174 -13.90 4.51 -6.61
CA LEU A 174 -14.88 5.59 -6.51
C LEU A 174 -16.32 5.09 -6.45
N ASP A 175 -16.62 3.99 -7.15
CA ASP A 175 -17.95 3.37 -7.20
C ASP A 175 -18.26 2.53 -5.94
N ARG A 176 -17.22 2.16 -5.14
CA ARG A 176 -17.33 1.24 -3.98
C ARG A 176 -16.54 1.78 -2.79
N GLU A 177 -17.17 2.61 -1.99
CA GLU A 177 -16.55 3.19 -0.79
C GLU A 177 -16.06 2.10 0.18
N GLY A 178 -14.81 2.23 0.65
CA GLY A 178 -14.18 1.29 1.59
C GLY A 178 -13.56 0.05 0.94
N THR A 179 -13.64 -0.12 -0.38
CA THR A 179 -12.99 -1.24 -1.05
C THR A 179 -11.48 -1.06 -1.19
N VAL A 180 -10.77 -2.17 -1.11
CA VAL A 180 -9.36 -2.29 -1.51
C VAL A 180 -9.18 -3.25 -2.70
N GLY A 181 -10.29 -3.55 -3.40
CA GLY A 181 -10.29 -4.30 -4.64
C GLY A 181 -10.57 -5.79 -4.52
N ARG A 182 -10.31 -6.51 -5.62
CA ARG A 182 -10.42 -7.96 -5.72
C ARG A 182 -9.05 -8.62 -5.65
N ALA A 183 -9.01 -9.90 -5.29
CA ALA A 183 -7.79 -10.66 -5.20
C ALA A 183 -7.00 -10.65 -6.52
N PHE A 184 -5.68 -10.53 -6.40
CA PHE A 184 -4.78 -10.80 -7.52
C PHE A 184 -4.96 -12.24 -8.01
N PRO A 185 -4.74 -12.53 -9.30
CA PRO A 185 -4.60 -13.90 -9.79
C PRO A 185 -3.59 -14.67 -8.93
N SER A 186 -3.84 -15.95 -8.64
CA SER A 186 -3.10 -16.80 -7.70
C SER A 186 -3.20 -16.47 -6.21
N VAL A 187 -3.96 -15.47 -5.83
CA VAL A 187 -4.27 -15.12 -4.42
C VAL A 187 -5.74 -15.43 -4.12
N ARG A 188 -6.00 -16.07 -3.00
CA ARG A 188 -7.35 -16.31 -2.51
C ARG A 188 -7.54 -15.59 -1.17
N ILE A 189 -8.68 -14.95 -1.01
CA ILE A 189 -9.07 -14.28 0.23
C ILE A 189 -10.32 -14.92 0.79
N GLU A 190 -10.37 -15.07 2.11
CA GLU A 190 -11.53 -15.57 2.86
C GLU A 190 -11.75 -14.72 4.09
N GLU A 191 -13.00 -14.54 4.48
CA GLU A 191 -13.36 -13.88 5.73
C GLU A 191 -13.80 -14.92 6.74
N GLN A 192 -13.27 -14.85 7.95
CA GLN A 192 -13.68 -15.69 9.09
C GLN A 192 -13.85 -14.81 10.33
N ASN A 193 -15.10 -14.66 10.78
CA ASN A 193 -15.46 -13.84 11.95
C ASN A 193 -14.97 -12.36 11.86
N GLY A 194 -15.06 -11.78 10.67
CA GLY A 194 -14.63 -10.41 10.39
C GLY A 194 -13.12 -10.24 10.19
N VAL A 195 -12.33 -11.31 10.23
CA VAL A 195 -10.87 -11.32 9.99
C VAL A 195 -10.58 -11.88 8.60
N ILE A 196 -9.67 -11.25 7.89
CA ILE A 196 -9.26 -11.65 6.55
C ILE A 196 -8.11 -12.66 6.62
N TYR A 197 -8.31 -13.80 5.96
CA TYR A 197 -7.31 -14.82 5.70
C TYR A 197 -6.93 -14.81 4.22
N VAL A 198 -5.64 -14.91 3.96
CA VAL A 198 -5.09 -14.88 2.61
C VAL A 198 -4.33 -16.16 2.33
N THR A 199 -4.65 -16.81 1.22
CA THR A 199 -3.92 -17.97 0.73
C THR A 199 -3.09 -17.57 -0.48
N THR A 200 -1.78 -17.68 -0.38
CA THR A 200 -0.81 -17.37 -1.43
C THR A 200 0.48 -18.15 -1.20
N LYS A 201 1.21 -18.45 -2.27
CA LYS A 201 2.59 -18.99 -2.21
C LYS A 201 3.65 -17.88 -2.18
N HIS A 202 3.25 -16.63 -2.37
CA HIS A 202 4.14 -15.48 -2.50
C HIS A 202 4.39 -14.77 -1.15
N HIS A 203 4.50 -15.55 -0.07
CA HIS A 203 4.66 -15.06 1.30
C HIS A 203 6.12 -15.11 1.78
N ILE A 204 6.37 -14.60 2.98
CA ILE A 204 7.65 -14.71 3.69
C ILE A 204 7.90 -16.16 4.15
N GLU A 205 9.19 -16.46 4.43
CA GLU A 205 9.55 -17.72 5.05
C GLU A 205 8.99 -17.84 6.48
N GLY A 206 8.63 -19.09 6.85
CA GLY A 206 8.20 -19.42 8.22
C GLY A 206 6.73 -19.22 8.53
N ILE A 207 5.90 -18.86 7.54
CA ILE A 207 4.42 -18.85 7.68
C ILE A 207 3.80 -19.86 6.71
N PRO A 208 2.57 -20.36 6.99
CA PRO A 208 1.85 -21.24 6.07
C PRO A 208 1.27 -20.45 4.87
N ASP A 209 0.93 -21.17 3.78
CA ASP A 209 0.30 -20.59 2.58
C ASP A 209 -1.00 -19.84 2.90
N THR A 210 -1.77 -20.27 3.90
CA THR A 210 -2.94 -19.54 4.39
C THR A 210 -2.59 -18.86 5.71
N TYR A 211 -2.60 -17.52 5.68
CA TYR A 211 -2.17 -16.72 6.82
C TYR A 211 -3.05 -15.48 7.01
N THR A 212 -3.04 -14.89 8.20
CA THR A 212 -3.67 -13.61 8.50
C THR A 212 -2.70 -12.67 9.21
N VAL A 213 -2.71 -11.41 8.82
CA VAL A 213 -2.05 -10.30 9.54
C VAL A 213 -3.01 -9.63 10.54
N ASN A 214 -4.18 -10.25 10.80
CA ASN A 214 -5.27 -9.75 11.64
C ASN A 214 -5.94 -8.47 11.08
N ASP A 215 -5.93 -8.31 9.78
CA ASP A 215 -6.71 -7.29 9.11
C ASP A 215 -8.19 -7.69 9.11
N CYS A 216 -9.08 -6.71 9.31
CA CYS A 216 -10.52 -6.89 9.41
C CYS A 216 -11.22 -6.37 8.15
N GLY A 217 -12.32 -7.02 7.79
CA GLY A 217 -13.12 -6.66 6.63
C GLY A 217 -14.11 -7.74 6.25
N TYR A 218 -14.75 -7.59 5.11
CA TYR A 218 -15.62 -8.61 4.52
C TYR A 218 -15.49 -8.60 3.00
N ILE A 219 -15.91 -9.68 2.35
CA ILE A 219 -15.94 -9.79 0.90
C ILE A 219 -17.40 -9.58 0.46
N ASP A 220 -17.63 -8.60 -0.43
CA ASP A 220 -18.98 -8.33 -0.95
C ASP A 220 -19.42 -9.39 -1.97
N SER A 221 -20.68 -9.30 -2.43
CA SER A 221 -21.26 -10.23 -3.41
C SER A 221 -20.56 -10.27 -4.76
N ASP A 222 -19.83 -9.20 -5.10
CA ASP A 222 -19.09 -9.07 -6.36
C ASP A 222 -17.62 -9.47 -6.20
N GLY A 223 -17.19 -9.92 -5.01
CA GLY A 223 -15.86 -10.40 -4.71
C GLY A 223 -14.85 -9.31 -4.35
N TYR A 224 -15.31 -8.08 -4.04
CA TYR A 224 -14.45 -7.02 -3.55
C TYR A 224 -14.22 -7.11 -2.04
N LEU A 225 -12.97 -6.94 -1.62
CA LEU A 225 -12.62 -6.82 -0.22
C LEU A 225 -12.95 -5.42 0.29
N MET A 226 -13.87 -5.37 1.26
CA MET A 226 -14.21 -4.17 2.01
C MET A 226 -13.36 -4.16 3.28
N PHE A 227 -12.40 -3.24 3.35
CA PHE A 227 -11.38 -3.19 4.39
C PHE A 227 -11.80 -2.28 5.53
N HIS A 228 -11.72 -2.76 6.77
CA HIS A 228 -12.10 -2.00 7.97
C HIS A 228 -10.90 -1.56 8.84
N GLY A 229 -9.68 -1.98 8.50
CA GLY A 229 -8.50 -1.71 9.32
C GLY A 229 -7.96 -2.97 10.01
N ARG A 230 -6.92 -2.82 10.82
CA ARG A 230 -6.36 -3.90 11.64
C ARG A 230 -7.22 -4.12 12.88
N ARG A 231 -7.19 -5.32 13.43
CA ARG A 231 -7.97 -5.68 14.62
C ARG A 231 -7.72 -4.75 15.81
N GLY A 232 -6.54 -4.16 15.93
CA GLY A 232 -6.21 -3.15 16.95
C GLY A 232 -6.58 -1.71 16.60
N ASP A 233 -6.92 -1.46 15.32
CA ASP A 233 -7.26 -0.13 14.78
C ASP A 233 -8.77 -0.01 14.49
N VAL A 234 -9.58 -0.99 14.93
CA VAL A 234 -11.04 -1.00 14.77
C VAL A 234 -11.69 -0.95 16.14
N ILE A 235 -12.47 0.09 16.38
CA ILE A 235 -13.27 0.29 17.58
C ILE A 235 -14.61 -0.40 17.39
N ASN A 236 -15.03 -1.23 18.36
CA ASN A 236 -16.34 -1.86 18.34
C ASN A 236 -17.30 -1.15 19.31
N LYS A 237 -17.89 -0.05 18.84
CA LYS A 237 -18.81 0.78 19.61
C LYS A 237 -20.25 0.26 19.52
N GLY A 238 -20.67 -0.58 20.46
CA GLY A 238 -22.04 -1.09 20.49
C GLY A 238 -22.43 -1.93 19.25
N GLY A 239 -21.47 -2.65 18.66
CA GLY A 239 -21.66 -3.44 17.44
C GLY A 239 -21.28 -2.72 16.14
N TYR A 240 -21.07 -1.42 16.18
CA TYR A 240 -20.54 -0.67 15.04
C TYR A 240 -19.03 -0.76 15.00
N LYS A 241 -18.49 -1.17 13.86
CA LYS A 241 -17.04 -1.20 13.62
C LYS A 241 -16.60 0.12 13.03
N ILE A 242 -15.74 0.84 13.74
CA ILE A 242 -15.23 2.17 13.36
C ILE A 242 -13.73 2.04 13.13
N SER A 243 -13.29 2.37 11.93
CA SER A 243 -11.87 2.40 11.57
C SER A 243 -11.20 3.64 12.14
N ILE A 244 -10.18 3.47 12.98
CA ILE A 244 -9.38 4.58 13.54
C ILE A 244 -8.74 5.39 12.41
N PRO A 245 -8.03 4.80 11.42
CA PRO A 245 -7.41 5.55 10.34
C PRO A 245 -8.39 6.37 9.49
N GLU A 246 -9.59 5.82 9.21
CA GLU A 246 -10.63 6.56 8.47
C GLU A 246 -11.18 7.74 9.28
N MET A 247 -11.37 7.54 10.57
CA MET A 247 -11.83 8.60 11.48
C MET A 247 -10.78 9.70 11.61
N GLU A 248 -9.50 9.36 11.77
CA GLU A 248 -8.41 10.33 11.81
C GLU A 248 -8.34 11.14 10.52
N LEU A 249 -8.48 10.48 9.35
CA LEU A 249 -8.51 11.16 8.06
C LEU A 249 -9.71 12.11 7.95
N TYR A 250 -10.90 11.68 8.38
CA TYR A 250 -12.09 12.52 8.39
C TYR A 250 -11.91 13.75 9.30
N LEU A 251 -11.47 13.54 10.53
CA LEU A 251 -11.24 14.62 11.47
C LEU A 251 -10.15 15.60 10.98
N GLN A 252 -9.09 15.09 10.37
CA GLN A 252 -8.03 15.92 9.79
C GLN A 252 -8.50 16.76 8.58
N SER A 253 -9.58 16.35 7.90
CA SER A 253 -10.18 17.13 6.81
C SER A 253 -10.97 18.35 7.30
N LEU A 254 -11.31 18.43 8.57
CA LEU A 254 -12.08 19.55 9.15
C LEU A 254 -11.23 20.81 9.23
N GLN A 255 -11.87 21.95 8.98
CA GLN A 255 -11.18 23.24 9.04
C GLN A 255 -10.65 23.53 10.44
N GLY A 256 -9.37 23.85 10.55
CA GLY A 256 -8.70 24.17 11.81
C GLY A 256 -8.03 22.98 12.49
N VAL A 257 -8.16 21.77 11.98
CA VAL A 257 -7.45 20.58 12.48
C VAL A 257 -6.15 20.41 11.67
N SER A 258 -5.01 20.45 12.36
CA SER A 258 -3.68 20.22 11.74
C SER A 258 -3.22 18.77 11.89
N GLU A 259 -3.43 18.21 13.07
CA GLU A 259 -3.10 16.82 13.41
C GLU A 259 -4.17 16.27 14.36
N VAL A 260 -4.42 14.97 14.30
CA VAL A 260 -5.38 14.27 15.15
C VAL A 260 -4.87 12.85 15.42
N ALA A 261 -5.16 12.35 16.60
CA ALA A 261 -4.99 10.95 16.96
C ALA A 261 -6.27 10.47 17.64
N VAL A 262 -6.77 9.31 17.22
CA VAL A 262 -7.95 8.65 17.82
C VAL A 262 -7.48 7.52 18.72
N ILE A 263 -7.96 7.51 19.95
CA ILE A 263 -7.58 6.53 20.97
C ILE A 263 -8.85 5.80 21.44
N THR A 264 -8.80 4.46 21.40
CA THR A 264 -9.87 3.62 21.95
C THR A 264 -9.89 3.73 23.48
N ILE A 265 -11.09 3.88 24.03
CA ILE A 265 -11.36 3.83 25.46
C ILE A 265 -12.42 2.77 25.76
N ASN A 266 -12.41 2.22 26.97
CA ASN A 266 -13.47 1.31 27.42
C ASN A 266 -14.72 2.09 27.80
N ASP A 267 -15.90 1.63 27.35
CA ASP A 267 -17.21 2.14 27.72
C ASP A 267 -18.01 1.01 28.36
N GLU A 268 -18.57 1.25 29.56
CA GLU A 268 -19.30 0.20 30.33
C GLU A 268 -20.58 -0.28 29.64
N ILE A 269 -21.17 0.54 28.77
CA ILE A 269 -22.45 0.24 28.10
C ILE A 269 -22.22 -0.30 26.68
N ARG A 270 -21.26 0.27 25.96
CA ARG A 270 -21.03 0.01 24.54
C ARG A 270 -19.84 -0.90 24.25
N GLY A 271 -19.07 -1.27 25.30
CA GLY A 271 -17.85 -2.04 25.21
C GLY A 271 -16.62 -1.16 24.91
N GLU A 272 -16.61 -0.52 23.74
CA GLU A 272 -15.56 0.44 23.36
C GLU A 272 -16.17 1.78 22.92
N ASP A 273 -15.42 2.85 23.14
CA ASP A 273 -15.66 4.19 22.63
C ASP A 273 -14.31 4.82 22.23
N PHE A 274 -14.28 6.07 21.85
CA PHE A 274 -13.05 6.76 21.45
C PHE A 274 -13.01 8.20 21.92
N VAL A 275 -11.79 8.73 21.97
CA VAL A 275 -11.48 10.16 22.09
C VAL A 275 -10.54 10.55 20.94
N ALA A 276 -10.64 11.81 20.50
CA ALA A 276 -9.81 12.39 19.44
C ALA A 276 -9.29 13.76 19.85
#